data_a635f24be03de0f62e50227a83279f9d
#
_entry.id   a635f24be03de0f62e50227a83279f9d
#
_cell.length_a   1.000
_cell.length_b   1.000
_cell.length_c   1.000
_cell.angle_alpha   90.00
_cell.angle_beta   90.00
_cell.angle_gamma   90.00
#
_symmetry.space_group_name_H-M   'P 1'
#
loop_
_entity.id
_entity.type
_entity.pdbx_description
1 polymer ?
#
loop_
_entity_poly.entity_id
_entity_poly.type
_entity_poly.pdbx_seq_one_letter_code
_entity_poly.pdbx_strand_id
1 'polypeptide(L)'
;GEGTLADEDPLKTVGSYWPYLSTAWDYIHRSMPYGYAQSLSDDDVYAMLAYILYSNDIIEDEEFILSNENFMEIEMPNVDGFIIDDRQQTEYPIFSKVACMQDCKDDVKVTMRARVLDVTPEDDN
;
A
#
# COMPACT_ATOMS: atom_id res chain seq x y z
N GLY A 1 -13.70 -1.32 6.47
CA GLY A 1 -12.45 -1.82 7.04
C GLY A 1 -12.16 -1.18 8.38
N GLU A 2 -11.41 -1.84 9.22
CA GLU A 2 -11.00 -1.30 10.52
C GLU A 2 -10.06 -0.12 10.35
N GLY A 3 -10.32 0.97 11.07
CA GLY A 3 -9.56 2.20 11.04
C GLY A 3 -9.81 3.04 9.78
N THR A 4 -9.48 4.31 9.89
CA THR A 4 -9.47 5.23 8.75
C THR A 4 -8.05 5.69 8.48
N LEU A 5 -7.74 6.12 7.26
CA LEU A 5 -6.43 6.68 6.93
C LEU A 5 -6.16 8.02 7.66
N ALA A 6 -7.17 8.58 8.31
CA ALA A 6 -7.06 9.80 9.13
C ALA A 6 -6.63 9.54 10.58
N ASP A 7 -6.57 8.29 11.01
CA ASP A 7 -6.13 7.92 12.35
C ASP A 7 -4.62 8.16 12.53
N GLU A 8 -4.15 8.32 13.76
CA GLU A 8 -2.73 8.54 14.07
C GLU A 8 -1.87 7.34 13.63
N ASP A 9 -2.40 6.12 13.76
CA ASP A 9 -1.77 4.88 13.31
C ASP A 9 -2.77 4.08 12.44
N PRO A 10 -2.93 4.45 11.17
CA PRO A 10 -3.99 3.90 10.34
C PRO A 10 -3.70 2.45 9.91
N LEU A 11 -4.67 1.58 10.08
CA LEU A 11 -4.61 0.22 9.56
C LEU A 11 -4.79 0.22 8.04
N LYS A 12 -3.73 -0.09 7.31
CA LYS A 12 -3.72 -0.14 5.83
C LYS A 12 -4.19 -1.50 5.32
N THR A 13 -5.49 -1.63 5.12
CA THR A 13 -6.12 -2.83 4.55
C THR A 13 -6.39 -2.66 3.06
N VAL A 14 -6.84 -3.72 2.39
CA VAL A 14 -7.34 -3.64 1.00
C VAL A 14 -8.46 -2.61 0.92
N GLY A 15 -9.42 -2.63 1.86
CA GLY A 15 -10.57 -1.72 1.85
C GLY A 15 -10.24 -0.28 2.22
N SER A 16 -9.32 -0.04 3.16
CA SER A 16 -9.00 1.32 3.60
C SER A 16 -7.93 2.02 2.77
N TYR A 17 -6.97 1.28 2.21
CA TYR A 17 -5.76 1.86 1.62
C TYR A 17 -5.62 1.68 0.12
N TRP A 18 -6.04 0.53 -0.42
CA TRP A 18 -5.82 0.22 -1.83
C TRP A 18 -6.75 1.05 -2.72
N PRO A 19 -6.20 1.82 -3.67
CA PRO A 19 -7.02 2.73 -4.46
C PRO A 19 -7.78 2.05 -5.59
N TYR A 20 -7.33 0.87 -6.05
CA TYR A 20 -7.93 0.18 -7.19
C TYR A 20 -8.18 -1.29 -6.87
N LEU A 21 -9.39 -1.74 -7.16
CA LEU A 21 -9.75 -3.15 -7.03
C LEU A 21 -8.92 -4.04 -7.96
N SER A 22 -8.55 -3.54 -9.15
CA SER A 22 -7.70 -4.25 -10.10
C SER A 22 -6.34 -4.65 -9.52
N THR A 23 -5.79 -3.86 -8.61
CA THR A 23 -4.55 -4.20 -7.91
C THR A 23 -4.74 -5.40 -7.00
N ALA A 24 -5.87 -5.49 -6.30
CA ALA A 24 -6.19 -6.62 -5.44
C ALA A 24 -6.46 -7.89 -6.26
N TRP A 25 -7.18 -7.77 -7.36
CA TRP A 25 -7.43 -8.87 -8.29
C TRP A 25 -6.13 -9.46 -8.84
N ASP A 26 -5.26 -8.61 -9.38
CA ASP A 26 -3.98 -9.01 -9.96
C ASP A 26 -3.06 -9.64 -8.90
N TYR A 27 -3.04 -9.09 -7.69
CA TYR A 27 -2.23 -9.65 -6.60
C TYR A 27 -2.66 -11.07 -6.24
N ILE A 28 -3.97 -11.32 -6.08
CA ILE A 28 -4.49 -12.64 -5.75
C ILE A 28 -4.24 -13.61 -6.91
N HIS A 29 -4.62 -13.25 -8.13
CA HIS A 29 -4.47 -14.08 -9.32
C HIS A 29 -3.00 -14.47 -9.56
N ARG A 30 -2.08 -13.53 -9.41
CA ARG A 30 -0.66 -13.71 -9.72
C ARG A 30 0.13 -14.43 -8.63
N SER A 31 -0.20 -14.20 -7.35
CA SER A 31 0.65 -14.62 -6.23
C SER A 31 0.01 -15.58 -5.23
N MET A 32 -1.30 -15.80 -5.32
CA MET A 32 -2.02 -16.69 -4.40
C MET A 32 -2.48 -17.97 -5.08
N PRO A 33 -2.72 -19.07 -4.33
CA PRO A 33 -2.38 -19.29 -2.91
C PRO A 33 -0.87 -19.33 -2.65
N TYR A 34 -0.46 -18.99 -1.42
CA TYR A 34 0.94 -19.06 -1.05
C TYR A 34 1.51 -20.49 -1.25
N GLY A 35 2.62 -20.58 -1.99
CA GLY A 35 3.24 -21.85 -2.35
C GLY A 35 2.64 -22.57 -3.56
N TYR A 36 1.52 -22.08 -4.11
CA TYR A 36 0.88 -22.62 -5.33
C TYR A 36 0.22 -21.50 -6.14
N ALA A 37 0.99 -20.45 -6.43
CA ALA A 37 0.53 -19.26 -7.15
C ALA A 37 -0.02 -19.60 -8.55
N GLN A 38 -0.97 -18.79 -9.04
CA GLN A 38 -1.58 -18.87 -10.37
C GLN A 38 -2.37 -20.18 -10.61
N SER A 39 -2.87 -20.79 -9.54
CA SER A 39 -3.68 -22.01 -9.62
C SER A 39 -5.19 -21.76 -9.48
N LEU A 40 -5.59 -20.55 -9.12
CA LEU A 40 -6.98 -20.15 -9.00
C LEU A 40 -7.56 -19.83 -10.37
N SER A 41 -8.83 -20.19 -10.58
CA SER A 41 -9.59 -19.69 -11.71
C SER A 41 -9.96 -18.22 -11.51
N ASP A 42 -10.32 -17.53 -12.60
CA ASP A 42 -10.78 -16.13 -12.51
C ASP A 42 -12.01 -16.02 -11.61
N ASP A 43 -12.93 -16.97 -11.67
CA ASP A 43 -14.13 -17.01 -10.83
C ASP A 43 -13.79 -17.16 -9.34
N ASP A 44 -12.79 -17.98 -8.99
CA ASP A 44 -12.32 -18.10 -7.62
C ASP A 44 -11.73 -16.77 -7.12
N VAL A 45 -10.98 -16.06 -7.98
CA VAL A 45 -10.43 -14.74 -7.63
C VAL A 45 -11.53 -13.72 -7.43
N TYR A 46 -12.57 -13.70 -8.28
CA TYR A 46 -13.72 -12.82 -8.10
C TYR A 46 -14.48 -13.13 -6.80
N ALA A 47 -14.69 -14.40 -6.48
CA ALA A 47 -15.34 -14.81 -5.24
C ALA A 47 -14.55 -14.37 -3.99
N MET A 48 -13.23 -14.55 -4.00
CA MET A 48 -12.36 -14.06 -2.92
C MET A 48 -12.41 -12.55 -2.76
N LEU A 49 -12.41 -11.82 -3.86
CA LEU A 49 -12.52 -10.35 -3.81
C LEU A 49 -13.88 -9.90 -3.30
N ALA A 50 -14.98 -10.52 -3.74
CA ALA A 50 -16.32 -10.21 -3.21
C ALA A 50 -16.35 -10.38 -1.69
N TYR A 51 -15.79 -11.47 -1.17
CA TYR A 51 -15.68 -11.69 0.26
C TYR A 51 -14.82 -10.61 0.98
N ILE A 52 -13.69 -10.21 0.38
CA ILE A 52 -12.84 -9.14 0.94
C ILE A 52 -13.59 -7.81 0.95
N LEU A 53 -14.30 -7.46 -0.12
CA LEU A 53 -15.08 -6.23 -0.21
C LEU A 53 -16.21 -6.21 0.82
N TYR A 54 -16.92 -7.32 0.98
CA TYR A 54 -17.94 -7.49 2.02
C TYR A 54 -17.35 -7.34 3.43
N SER A 55 -16.22 -8.02 3.71
CA SER A 55 -15.54 -7.95 5.00
C SER A 55 -14.96 -6.56 5.33
N ASN A 56 -14.83 -5.68 4.35
CA ASN A 56 -14.37 -4.30 4.50
C ASN A 56 -15.52 -3.29 4.39
N ASP A 57 -16.77 -3.72 4.47
CA ASP A 57 -17.99 -2.88 4.43
C ASP A 57 -18.10 -2.03 3.15
N ILE A 58 -17.45 -2.46 2.05
CA ILE A 58 -17.56 -1.79 0.73
C ILE A 58 -18.78 -2.31 -0.01
N ILE A 59 -19.15 -3.56 0.21
CA ILE A 59 -20.36 -4.21 -0.27
C ILE A 59 -21.16 -4.67 0.94
N GLU A 60 -22.44 -4.32 1.00
CA GLU A 60 -23.35 -4.67 2.10
C GLU A 60 -24.08 -5.99 1.87
N ASP A 61 -24.24 -6.40 0.60
CA ASP A 61 -24.98 -7.60 0.22
C ASP A 61 -24.06 -8.83 0.26
N GLU A 62 -24.33 -9.75 1.18
CA GLU A 62 -23.55 -11.00 1.34
C GLU A 62 -23.73 -11.99 0.17
N GLU A 63 -24.79 -11.84 -0.63
CA GLU A 63 -25.05 -12.64 -1.83
C GLU A 63 -24.52 -11.97 -3.11
N PHE A 64 -23.81 -10.83 -3.00
CA PHE A 64 -23.27 -10.11 -4.15
C PHE A 64 -22.29 -10.98 -4.96
N ILE A 65 -22.53 -11.07 -6.26
CA ILE A 65 -21.68 -11.79 -7.20
C ILE A 65 -20.82 -10.79 -7.96
N LEU A 66 -19.52 -10.77 -7.67
CA LEU A 66 -18.54 -10.01 -8.43
C LEU A 66 -18.12 -10.77 -9.69
N SER A 67 -18.08 -10.07 -10.82
CA SER A 67 -17.65 -10.62 -12.10
C SER A 67 -16.98 -9.54 -12.96
N ASN A 68 -16.47 -9.93 -14.12
CA ASN A 68 -15.92 -8.98 -15.09
C ASN A 68 -16.94 -7.95 -15.61
N GLU A 69 -18.26 -8.22 -15.46
CA GLU A 69 -19.32 -7.33 -15.93
C GLU A 69 -19.53 -6.12 -15.01
N ASN A 70 -19.38 -6.32 -13.69
CA ASN A 70 -19.62 -5.29 -12.67
C ASN A 70 -18.35 -4.86 -11.92
N PHE A 71 -17.20 -5.44 -12.25
CA PHE A 71 -15.93 -5.18 -11.57
C PHE A 71 -15.53 -3.71 -11.56
N MET A 72 -15.76 -3.01 -12.67
CA MET A 72 -15.40 -1.59 -12.83
C MET A 72 -16.39 -0.63 -12.16
N GLU A 73 -17.51 -1.13 -11.64
CA GLU A 73 -18.50 -0.34 -10.90
C GLU A 73 -18.13 -0.17 -9.43
N ILE A 74 -17.18 -0.99 -8.94
CA ILE A 74 -16.71 -0.92 -7.56
C ILE A 74 -15.71 0.22 -7.40
N GLU A 75 -16.11 1.23 -6.64
CA GLU A 75 -15.24 2.34 -6.27
C GLU A 75 -14.60 2.08 -4.90
N MET A 76 -13.28 2.07 -4.87
CA MET A 76 -12.54 1.86 -3.62
C MET A 76 -12.49 3.15 -2.80
N PRO A 77 -12.62 3.09 -1.46
CA PRO A 77 -12.67 4.29 -0.60
C PRO A 77 -11.45 5.22 -0.74
N ASN A 78 -10.29 4.70 -1.11
CA ASN A 78 -9.06 5.49 -1.25
C ASN A 78 -8.68 5.78 -2.72
N VAL A 79 -9.64 5.75 -3.64
CA VAL A 79 -9.37 6.03 -5.06
C VAL A 79 -8.73 7.40 -5.30
N ASP A 80 -9.10 8.40 -4.52
CA ASP A 80 -8.58 9.76 -4.56
C ASP A 80 -7.44 10.02 -3.57
N GLY A 81 -6.90 8.97 -2.93
CA GLY A 81 -5.89 9.07 -1.87
C GLY A 81 -4.46 9.39 -2.33
N PHE A 82 -4.27 9.74 -3.60
CA PHE A 82 -2.96 10.10 -4.13
C PHE A 82 -2.56 11.54 -3.77
N ILE A 83 -1.33 11.68 -3.29
CA ILE A 83 -0.70 13.01 -3.12
C ILE A 83 -0.13 13.45 -4.46
N ILE A 84 -0.25 14.75 -4.76
CA ILE A 84 0.37 15.33 -5.94
C ILE A 84 1.89 15.20 -5.78
N ASP A 85 2.53 14.59 -6.78
CA ASP A 85 3.99 14.43 -6.81
C ASP A 85 4.64 15.76 -7.21
N ASP A 86 5.23 16.44 -6.24
CA ASP A 86 5.94 17.70 -6.42
C ASP A 86 7.47 17.54 -6.51
N ARG A 87 7.98 16.29 -6.55
CA ARG A 87 9.42 16.00 -6.58
C ARG A 87 10.15 16.68 -7.72
N GLN A 88 9.49 16.89 -8.85
CA GLN A 88 10.08 17.59 -9.98
C GLN A 88 10.44 19.05 -9.64
N GLN A 89 9.66 19.69 -8.78
CA GLN A 89 9.90 21.07 -8.35
C GLN A 89 10.77 21.15 -7.10
N THR A 90 10.62 20.21 -6.19
CA THR A 90 11.26 20.26 -4.86
C THR A 90 12.59 19.51 -4.82
N GLU A 91 12.67 18.34 -5.43
CA GLU A 91 13.84 17.45 -5.34
C GLU A 91 14.73 17.50 -6.57
N TYR A 92 14.16 17.50 -7.78
CA TYR A 92 14.94 17.46 -9.01
C TYR A 92 15.97 18.58 -9.12
N PRO A 93 15.69 19.85 -8.78
CA PRO A 93 16.69 20.93 -8.82
C PRO A 93 17.85 20.71 -7.85
N ILE A 94 17.65 19.93 -6.79
CA ILE A 94 18.67 19.62 -5.78
C ILE A 94 19.56 18.47 -6.28
N PHE A 95 18.95 17.39 -6.78
CA PHE A 95 19.64 16.15 -7.11
C PHE A 95 20.16 16.08 -8.55
N SER A 96 19.69 16.94 -9.46
CA SER A 96 20.18 17.02 -10.84
C SER A 96 21.48 17.83 -10.99
N LYS A 97 21.96 18.45 -9.92
CA LYS A 97 23.24 19.21 -9.94
C LYS A 97 24.40 18.25 -10.14
N VAL A 98 25.44 18.76 -10.82
CA VAL A 98 26.71 18.04 -10.91
C VAL A 98 27.24 17.79 -9.49
N ALA A 99 27.51 16.52 -9.19
CA ALA A 99 28.03 16.15 -7.88
C ALA A 99 29.39 16.81 -7.64
N CYS A 100 29.53 17.46 -6.50
CA CYS A 100 30.82 17.97 -6.06
C CYS A 100 31.71 16.77 -5.69
N MET A 101 32.90 16.68 -6.28
CA MET A 101 33.82 15.55 -6.08
C MET A 101 35.10 15.94 -5.33
N GLN A 102 35.37 17.24 -5.15
CA GLN A 102 36.55 17.73 -4.45
C GLN A 102 36.21 18.95 -3.60
N ASP A 103 36.76 19.01 -2.39
CA ASP A 103 36.65 20.14 -1.46
C ASP A 103 35.20 20.63 -1.23
N CYS A 104 34.26 19.68 -1.19
CA CYS A 104 32.82 19.96 -1.14
C CYS A 104 32.35 20.51 0.21
N LYS A 105 33.15 20.37 1.25
CA LYS A 105 32.88 20.87 2.61
C LYS A 105 34.19 21.29 3.27
N ASP A 106 34.16 22.44 3.92
CA ASP A 106 35.30 22.97 4.70
C ASP A 106 35.57 22.10 5.96
N ASP A 107 34.54 21.48 6.50
CA ASP A 107 34.64 20.65 7.70
C ASP A 107 33.76 19.39 7.56
N VAL A 108 34.39 18.23 7.68
CA VAL A 108 33.70 16.94 7.59
C VAL A 108 33.62 16.31 8.96
N LYS A 109 32.41 16.22 9.51
CA LYS A 109 32.13 15.59 10.80
C LYS A 109 31.21 14.39 10.65
N VAL A 110 31.46 13.34 11.41
CA VAL A 110 30.52 12.24 11.60
C VAL A 110 29.39 12.74 12.50
N THR A 111 28.22 13.00 11.92
CA THR A 111 27.05 13.49 12.64
C THR A 111 26.14 12.39 13.15
N MET A 112 26.23 11.19 12.55
CA MET A 112 25.42 10.04 12.92
C MET A 112 26.19 8.75 12.68
N ARG A 113 25.93 7.75 13.50
CA ARG A 113 26.45 6.38 13.32
C ARG A 113 25.28 5.40 13.38
N ALA A 114 25.36 4.34 12.59
CA ALA A 114 24.46 3.20 12.74
C ALA A 114 24.60 2.58 14.14
N ARG A 115 23.49 2.26 14.77
CA ARG A 115 23.43 1.59 16.07
C ARG A 115 22.34 0.54 16.06
N VAL A 116 22.51 -0.47 16.89
CA VAL A 116 21.41 -1.41 17.18
C VAL A 116 20.41 -0.67 18.07
N LEU A 117 19.15 -0.64 17.66
CA LEU A 117 18.05 -0.17 18.48
C LEU A 117 17.47 -1.40 19.18
N ASP A 118 17.44 -1.36 20.51
CA ASP A 118 16.68 -2.34 21.27
C ASP A 118 15.20 -1.93 21.21
N VAL A 119 14.43 -2.77 20.52
CA VAL A 119 12.98 -2.62 20.35
C VAL A 119 12.20 -3.62 21.20
N THR A 120 12.88 -4.30 22.14
CA THR A 120 12.21 -5.21 23.07
C THR A 120 11.33 -4.38 24.00
N PRO A 121 10.03 -4.71 24.12
CA PRO A 121 9.18 -4.03 25.11
C PRO A 121 9.76 -4.19 26.50
N GLU A 122 9.81 -3.10 27.27
CA GLU A 122 10.15 -3.20 28.68
C GLU A 122 9.03 -3.96 29.39
N ASP A 123 9.37 -5.06 30.07
CA ASP A 123 8.42 -5.78 30.92
C ASP A 123 8.03 -4.86 32.08
N ASP A 124 6.82 -4.31 32.05
CA ASP A 124 6.21 -3.60 33.18
C ASP A 124 6.02 -4.58 34.34
N ASN A 125 6.95 -4.59 35.31
CA ASN A 125 6.85 -5.28 36.59
C ASN A 125 6.21 -4.39 37.64
#